data_12965e7c6105d1d0678b6b95db685ba8
#
_entry.id   12965e7c6105d1d0678b6b95db685ba8
#
_cell.length_a   1.000
_cell.length_b   1.000
_cell.length_c   1.000
_cell.angle_alpha   90.00
_cell.angle_beta   90.00
_cell.angle_gamma   90.00
#
_symmetry.space_group_name_H-M   'P 1'
#
loop_
_entity.id
_entity.type
_entity.pdbx_description
1 polymer ?
#
loop_
_entity_poly.entity_id
_entity_poly.type
_entity_poly.pdbx_seq_one_letter_code
_entity_poly.pdbx_strand_id
1 'polypeptide(L)'
;MEKVSFSKISVGDEIPELVKKVTLIDLLQYAAATWNFFLTHIDKEFAQKQGFQQVNIPAAYFGACLTKLVSDWIKDPGQIKKLGYRVIRMSFVDDTLKFKGKVSKKYQEAGQNLVDCELWVENQDGVQVATATATVSVLG
;
A
#
# COMPACT_ATOMS: atom_id res chain seq x y z
N MET A 1 9.64 -2.15 -19.37
CA MET A 1 8.54 -1.24 -18.95
C MET A 1 9.10 0.18 -18.93
N GLU A 2 8.44 1.09 -19.64
CA GLU A 2 8.88 2.48 -19.80
C GLU A 2 8.84 3.23 -18.46
N LYS A 3 9.80 4.17 -18.28
CA LYS A 3 9.82 5.02 -17.08
C LYS A 3 8.62 5.98 -17.11
N VAL A 4 8.01 6.20 -15.96
CA VAL A 4 6.95 7.18 -15.82
C VAL A 4 7.56 8.58 -15.93
N SER A 5 7.06 9.38 -16.86
CA SER A 5 7.51 10.75 -17.12
C SER A 5 6.37 11.73 -16.84
N PHE A 6 6.68 12.87 -16.27
CA PHE A 6 5.69 13.89 -15.93
C PHE A 6 4.85 14.32 -17.14
N SER A 7 5.47 14.44 -18.31
CA SER A 7 4.77 14.85 -19.54
C SER A 7 3.70 13.84 -19.99
N LYS A 8 3.89 12.55 -19.69
CA LYS A 8 2.99 11.46 -20.08
C LYS A 8 1.88 11.16 -19.06
N ILE A 9 2.01 11.66 -17.83
CA ILE A 9 1.01 11.48 -16.77
C ILE A 9 -0.17 12.41 -17.00
N SER A 10 -1.39 11.90 -16.80
CA SER A 10 -2.63 12.66 -16.79
C SER A 10 -3.40 12.45 -15.48
N VAL A 11 -4.14 13.46 -15.05
CA VAL A 11 -5.08 13.32 -13.94
C VAL A 11 -6.12 12.28 -14.31
N GLY A 12 -6.38 11.33 -13.41
CA GLY A 12 -7.24 10.19 -13.64
C GLY A 12 -6.53 8.92 -14.10
N ASP A 13 -5.25 8.99 -14.47
CA ASP A 13 -4.47 7.80 -14.82
C ASP A 13 -4.44 6.83 -13.63
N GLU A 14 -4.67 5.54 -13.93
CA GLU A 14 -4.60 4.47 -12.93
C GLU A 14 -3.15 4.02 -12.72
N ILE A 15 -2.82 3.78 -11.47
CA ILE A 15 -1.56 3.14 -11.07
C ILE A 15 -1.74 1.63 -11.23
N PRO A 16 -0.79 0.90 -11.87
CA PRO A 16 -0.87 -0.55 -11.98
C PRO A 16 -1.05 -1.20 -10.62
N GLU A 17 -2.12 -1.99 -10.45
CA GLU A 17 -2.48 -2.56 -9.16
C GLU A 17 -1.45 -3.60 -8.65
N LEU A 18 -1.29 -3.66 -7.35
CA LEU A 18 -0.55 -4.70 -6.65
C LEU A 18 -1.56 -5.64 -5.97
N VAL A 19 -1.57 -6.91 -6.36
CA VAL A 19 -2.43 -7.93 -5.76
C VAL A 19 -1.58 -8.81 -4.85
N LYS A 20 -2.03 -8.98 -3.61
CA LYS A 20 -1.33 -9.76 -2.59
C LYS A 20 -2.30 -10.64 -1.82
N LYS A 21 -2.19 -11.97 -1.97
CA LYS A 21 -2.76 -12.90 -1.00
C LYS A 21 -1.82 -12.95 0.20
N VAL A 22 -2.27 -12.50 1.35
CA VAL A 22 -1.43 -12.37 2.55
C VAL A 22 -1.44 -13.68 3.31
N THR A 23 -0.37 -14.46 3.19
CA THR A 23 -0.23 -15.75 3.88
C THR A 23 0.40 -15.59 5.26
N LEU A 24 0.30 -16.62 6.10
CA LEU A 24 0.98 -16.64 7.40
C LEU A 24 2.51 -16.49 7.22
N ILE A 25 3.07 -17.08 6.18
CA ILE A 25 4.51 -16.95 5.88
C ILE A 25 4.88 -15.49 5.57
N ASP A 26 4.05 -14.78 4.80
CA ASP A 26 4.26 -13.34 4.56
C ASP A 26 4.29 -12.56 5.87
N LEU A 27 3.37 -12.86 6.78
CA LEU A 27 3.29 -12.18 8.08
C LEU A 27 4.47 -12.52 9.00
N LEU A 28 4.94 -13.76 8.98
CA LEU A 28 6.16 -14.16 9.72
C LEU A 28 7.40 -13.48 9.17
N GLN A 29 7.55 -13.42 7.86
CA GLN A 29 8.64 -12.69 7.20
C GLN A 29 8.61 -11.20 7.53
N TYR A 30 7.42 -10.60 7.49
CA TYR A 30 7.23 -9.20 7.85
C TYR A 30 7.55 -8.93 9.33
N ALA A 31 7.10 -9.80 10.24
CA ALA A 31 7.44 -9.73 11.65
C ALA A 31 8.95 -9.78 11.88
N ALA A 32 9.65 -10.68 11.21
CA ALA A 32 11.10 -10.80 11.28
C ALA A 32 11.81 -9.56 10.71
N ALA A 33 11.37 -9.06 9.56
CA ALA A 33 11.96 -7.89 8.90
C ALA A 33 11.79 -6.60 9.72
N THR A 34 10.65 -6.43 10.40
CA THR A 34 10.34 -5.25 11.21
C THR A 34 10.68 -5.43 12.69
N TRP A 35 11.12 -6.63 13.09
CA TRP A 35 11.35 -7.01 14.48
C TRP A 35 10.11 -6.79 15.37
N ASN A 36 8.93 -6.99 14.83
CA ASN A 36 7.66 -6.85 15.52
C ASN A 36 6.92 -8.20 15.57
N PHE A 37 7.07 -8.89 16.69
CA PHE A 37 6.51 -10.23 16.92
C PHE A 37 5.23 -10.20 17.75
N PHE A 38 4.38 -9.21 17.56
CA PHE A 38 3.10 -9.15 18.27
C PHE A 38 2.21 -10.32 17.86
N LEU A 39 1.85 -11.15 18.84
CA LEU A 39 1.30 -12.50 18.58
C LEU A 39 -0.04 -12.51 17.85
N THR A 40 -0.85 -11.44 17.93
CA THR A 40 -2.10 -11.36 17.16
C THR A 40 -1.89 -11.39 15.65
N HIS A 41 -0.66 -11.09 15.19
CA HIS A 41 -0.29 -11.08 13.77
C HIS A 41 0.40 -12.36 13.29
N ILE A 42 0.69 -13.32 14.19
CA ILE A 42 1.47 -14.51 13.85
C ILE A 42 0.97 -15.80 14.50
N ASP A 43 0.12 -15.71 15.53
CA ASP A 43 -0.36 -16.86 16.29
C ASP A 43 -1.90 -16.87 16.32
N LYS A 44 -2.48 -17.90 15.69
CA LYS A 44 -3.94 -18.04 15.58
C LYS A 44 -4.63 -18.22 16.93
N GLU A 45 -4.09 -19.07 17.78
CA GLU A 45 -4.68 -19.36 19.10
C GLU A 45 -4.67 -18.11 19.98
N PHE A 46 -3.54 -17.40 19.97
CA PHE A 46 -3.43 -16.14 20.71
C PHE A 46 -4.43 -15.10 20.16
N ALA A 47 -4.50 -14.92 18.84
CA ALA A 47 -5.44 -13.98 18.22
C ALA A 47 -6.89 -14.30 18.61
N GLN A 48 -7.28 -15.56 18.58
CA GLN A 48 -8.63 -16.01 18.97
C GLN A 48 -8.92 -15.78 20.46
N LYS A 49 -7.95 -15.99 21.34
CA LYS A 49 -8.06 -15.65 22.77
C LYS A 49 -8.24 -14.14 23.01
N GLN A 50 -7.74 -13.30 22.09
CA GLN A 50 -7.95 -11.86 22.13
C GLN A 50 -9.27 -11.40 21.47
N GLY A 51 -10.09 -12.33 21.01
CA GLY A 51 -11.40 -12.04 20.40
C GLY A 51 -11.39 -11.84 18.89
N PHE A 52 -10.25 -12.05 18.22
CA PHE A 52 -10.18 -12.01 16.76
C PHE A 52 -10.56 -13.35 16.16
N GLN A 53 -11.20 -13.34 15.01
CA GLN A 53 -11.59 -14.58 14.32
C GLN A 53 -10.39 -15.36 13.77
N GLN A 54 -9.29 -14.68 13.44
CA GLN A 54 -8.10 -15.21 12.82
C GLN A 54 -6.90 -14.30 13.11
N VAL A 55 -5.70 -14.72 12.72
CA VAL A 55 -4.52 -13.85 12.67
C VAL A 55 -4.84 -12.61 11.84
N ASN A 56 -4.68 -11.43 12.42
CA ASN A 56 -4.94 -10.18 11.73
C ASN A 56 -3.67 -9.59 11.09
N ILE A 57 -3.86 -8.91 9.97
CA ILE A 57 -2.79 -8.25 9.23
C ILE A 57 -2.45 -6.93 9.94
N PRO A 58 -1.17 -6.67 10.29
CA PRO A 58 -0.79 -5.42 10.95
C PRO A 58 -0.99 -4.21 10.04
N ALA A 59 -1.43 -3.09 10.60
CA ALA A 59 -1.65 -1.85 9.86
C ALA A 59 -0.39 -1.41 9.09
N ALA A 60 0.79 -1.58 9.66
CA ALA A 60 2.05 -1.23 9.02
C ALA A 60 2.34 -2.04 7.73
N TYR A 61 1.81 -3.25 7.61
CA TYR A 61 1.90 -4.05 6.38
C TYR A 61 1.22 -3.35 5.20
N PHE A 62 0.08 -2.70 5.43
CA PHE A 62 -0.60 -1.88 4.41
C PHE A 62 0.28 -0.75 3.93
N GLY A 63 0.95 -0.04 4.85
CA GLY A 63 1.89 1.03 4.50
C GLY A 63 3.07 0.52 3.65
N ALA A 64 3.63 -0.63 3.99
CA ALA A 64 4.70 -1.26 3.21
C ALA A 64 4.24 -1.61 1.78
N CYS A 65 3.07 -2.21 1.62
CA CYS A 65 2.53 -2.57 0.29
C CYS A 65 2.13 -1.33 -0.52
N LEU A 66 1.56 -0.30 0.11
CA LEU A 66 1.26 0.97 -0.56
C LEU A 66 2.52 1.69 -1.03
N THR A 67 3.58 1.66 -0.21
CA THR A 67 4.90 2.18 -0.61
C THR A 67 5.44 1.42 -1.80
N LYS A 68 5.34 0.09 -1.79
CA LYS A 68 5.75 -0.75 -2.93
C LYS A 68 4.96 -0.43 -4.19
N LEU A 69 3.64 -0.31 -4.10
CA LEU A 69 2.78 0.07 -5.23
C LEU A 69 3.28 1.34 -5.91
N VAL A 70 3.51 2.38 -5.12
CA VAL A 70 3.94 3.69 -5.63
C VAL A 70 5.38 3.66 -6.15
N SER A 71 6.30 3.02 -5.43
CA SER A 71 7.71 2.90 -5.82
C SER A 71 7.87 2.12 -7.13
N ASP A 72 7.15 1.02 -7.29
CA ASP A 72 7.18 0.21 -8.51
C ASP A 72 6.63 0.98 -9.72
N TRP A 73 5.69 1.89 -9.50
CA TRP A 73 5.12 2.73 -10.53
C TRP A 73 6.07 3.85 -10.96
N ILE A 74 6.56 4.67 -10.01
CA ILE A 74 7.40 5.84 -10.35
C ILE A 74 8.81 5.46 -10.76
N LYS A 75 9.36 4.37 -10.23
CA LYS A 75 10.73 3.89 -10.45
C LYS A 75 11.81 4.94 -10.18
N ASP A 76 13.06 4.51 -10.15
CA ASP A 76 14.21 5.40 -10.03
C ASP A 76 14.38 6.27 -11.30
N PRO A 77 14.65 7.59 -11.16
CA PRO A 77 14.91 8.35 -9.95
C PRO A 77 13.69 9.06 -9.33
N GLY A 78 12.46 8.62 -9.60
CA GLY A 78 11.27 9.12 -8.93
C GLY A 78 11.36 8.94 -7.41
N GLN A 79 10.74 9.83 -6.63
CA GLN A 79 10.79 9.79 -5.18
C GLN A 79 9.41 9.98 -4.56
N ILE A 80 9.11 9.20 -3.54
CA ILE A 80 7.96 9.43 -2.68
C ILE A 80 8.32 10.58 -1.73
N LYS A 81 7.58 11.69 -1.82
CA LYS A 81 7.74 12.84 -0.93
C LYS A 81 6.90 12.73 0.33
N LYS A 82 5.70 12.16 0.18
CA LYS A 82 4.76 11.97 1.29
C LYS A 82 3.89 10.76 0.97
N LEU A 83 3.61 9.95 1.96
CA LEU A 83 2.62 8.88 1.91
C LEU A 83 1.95 8.78 3.27
N GLY A 84 0.64 8.87 3.28
CA GLY A 84 -0.18 8.68 4.49
C GLY A 84 -1.28 7.68 4.21
N TYR A 85 -1.62 6.86 5.19
CA TYR A 85 -2.67 5.85 5.02
C TYR A 85 -3.47 5.65 6.31
N ARG A 86 -4.66 5.10 6.15
CA ARG A 86 -5.56 4.75 7.23
C ARG A 86 -6.21 3.40 6.94
N VAL A 87 -6.03 2.44 7.84
CA VAL A 87 -6.79 1.18 7.81
C VAL A 87 -8.16 1.44 8.42
N ILE A 88 -9.22 1.16 7.68
CA ILE A 88 -10.61 1.42 8.08
C ILE A 88 -11.38 0.15 8.42
N ARG A 89 -10.89 -1.01 7.97
CA ARG A 89 -11.42 -2.33 8.31
C ARG A 89 -10.30 -3.31 8.55
N MET A 90 -10.49 -4.19 9.53
CA MET A 90 -9.54 -5.26 9.81
C MET A 90 -9.51 -6.26 8.66
N SER A 91 -8.32 -6.74 8.36
CA SER A 91 -8.08 -7.81 7.39
C SER A 91 -7.32 -8.94 8.06
N PHE A 92 -7.48 -10.16 7.55
CA PHE A 92 -6.97 -11.37 8.17
C PHE A 92 -6.04 -12.14 7.24
N VAL A 93 -5.29 -13.06 7.82
CA VAL A 93 -4.48 -14.01 7.05
C VAL A 93 -5.34 -14.71 5.99
N ASP A 94 -4.76 -14.93 4.83
CA ASP A 94 -5.38 -15.48 3.61
C ASP A 94 -6.35 -14.55 2.88
N ASP A 95 -6.62 -13.35 3.37
CA ASP A 95 -7.28 -12.33 2.56
C ASP A 95 -6.42 -11.99 1.34
N THR A 96 -7.09 -11.75 0.22
CA THR A 96 -6.47 -11.22 -1.00
C THR A 96 -6.70 -9.72 -1.05
N LEU A 97 -5.63 -8.95 -0.91
CA LEU A 97 -5.66 -7.48 -0.93
C LEU A 97 -5.24 -6.95 -2.29
N LYS A 98 -6.03 -6.03 -2.83
CA LYS A 98 -5.73 -5.29 -4.07
C LYS A 98 -5.41 -3.85 -3.70
N PHE A 99 -4.17 -3.48 -3.90
CA PHE A 99 -3.67 -2.12 -3.69
C PHE A 99 -3.79 -1.37 -5.00
N LYS A 100 -4.56 -0.29 -4.99
CA LYS A 100 -4.94 0.47 -6.18
C LYS A 100 -4.66 1.95 -5.99
N GLY A 101 -4.56 2.66 -7.09
CA GLY A 101 -4.38 4.10 -7.05
C GLY A 101 -4.69 4.79 -8.37
N LYS A 102 -4.91 6.08 -8.28
CA LYS A 102 -5.07 6.97 -9.43
C LYS A 102 -4.42 8.31 -9.18
N VAL A 103 -4.01 8.96 -10.24
CA VAL A 103 -3.49 10.33 -10.20
C VAL A 103 -4.63 11.30 -9.93
N SER A 104 -4.52 12.09 -8.86
CA SER A 104 -5.53 13.09 -8.48
C SER A 104 -5.12 14.53 -8.85
N LYS A 105 -3.81 14.82 -8.86
CA LYS A 105 -3.30 16.15 -9.19
C LYS A 105 -1.91 16.06 -9.80
N LYS A 106 -1.61 16.99 -10.69
CA LYS A 106 -0.32 17.13 -11.37
C LYS A 106 0.08 18.60 -11.35
N TYR A 107 1.27 18.93 -10.86
CA TYR A 107 1.70 20.32 -10.70
C TYR A 107 3.21 20.43 -10.61
N GLN A 108 3.71 21.66 -10.72
CA GLN A 108 5.12 21.98 -10.50
C GLN A 108 5.24 22.91 -9.29
N GLU A 109 6.19 22.61 -8.43
CA GLU A 109 6.48 23.42 -7.24
C GLU A 109 7.96 23.35 -6.91
N ALA A 110 8.57 24.49 -6.61
CA ALA A 110 9.99 24.59 -6.25
C ALA A 110 10.92 23.86 -7.25
N GLY A 111 10.62 23.94 -8.54
CA GLY A 111 11.40 23.30 -9.59
C GLY A 111 11.24 21.78 -9.71
N GLN A 112 10.29 21.21 -8.98
CA GLN A 112 10.00 19.77 -9.01
C GLN A 112 8.68 19.49 -9.74
N ASN A 113 8.65 18.40 -10.48
CA ASN A 113 7.44 17.85 -11.07
C ASN A 113 6.77 16.94 -10.03
N LEU A 114 5.62 17.35 -9.52
CA LEU A 114 4.90 16.67 -8.45
C LEU A 114 3.58 16.07 -8.95
N VAL A 115 3.25 14.91 -8.41
CA VAL A 115 2.01 14.20 -8.68
C VAL A 115 1.41 13.73 -7.37
N ASP A 116 0.15 14.10 -7.12
CA ASP A 116 -0.62 13.58 -6.01
C ASP A 116 -1.47 12.41 -6.48
N CYS A 117 -1.56 11.40 -5.63
CA CYS A 117 -2.29 10.18 -5.90
C CYS A 117 -3.28 9.87 -4.78
N GLU A 118 -4.47 9.43 -5.14
CA GLU A 118 -5.40 8.75 -4.25
C GLU A 118 -5.15 7.25 -4.34
N LEU A 119 -4.99 6.61 -3.18
CA LEU A 119 -4.74 5.18 -3.08
C LEU A 119 -5.80 4.53 -2.20
N TRP A 120 -6.10 3.27 -2.46
CA TRP A 120 -7.00 2.48 -1.62
C TRP A 120 -6.67 0.99 -1.71
N VAL A 121 -7.20 0.25 -0.76
CA VAL A 121 -7.04 -1.20 -0.70
C VAL A 121 -8.40 -1.86 -0.59
N GLU A 122 -8.64 -2.84 -1.43
CA GLU A 122 -9.85 -3.68 -1.43
C GLU A 122 -9.49 -5.11 -1.06
N ASN A 123 -10.38 -5.80 -0.34
CA ASN A 123 -10.25 -7.24 -0.12
C ASN A 123 -10.85 -8.05 -1.28
N GLN A 124 -10.89 -9.38 -1.16
CA GLN A 124 -11.43 -10.30 -2.18
C GLN A 124 -12.91 -10.06 -2.50
N ASP A 125 -13.67 -9.47 -1.58
CA ASP A 125 -15.10 -9.18 -1.74
C ASP A 125 -15.35 -7.78 -2.34
N GLY A 126 -14.30 -7.07 -2.74
CA GLY A 126 -14.36 -5.71 -3.26
C GLY A 126 -14.65 -4.66 -2.18
N VAL A 127 -14.54 -5.03 -0.90
CA VAL A 127 -14.73 -4.10 0.22
C VAL A 127 -13.47 -3.29 0.45
N GLN A 128 -13.61 -1.97 0.50
CA GLN A 128 -12.51 -1.07 0.80
C GLN A 128 -12.09 -1.20 2.26
N VAL A 129 -10.84 -1.56 2.51
CA VAL A 129 -10.29 -1.82 3.84
C VAL A 129 -9.27 -0.78 4.29
N ALA A 130 -8.72 -0.01 3.36
CA ALA A 130 -7.82 1.09 3.66
C ALA A 130 -7.90 2.20 2.61
N THR A 131 -7.58 3.42 3.02
CA THR A 131 -7.43 4.59 2.17
C THR A 131 -6.06 5.21 2.37
N ALA A 132 -5.53 5.86 1.34
CA ALA A 132 -4.23 6.52 1.42
C ALA A 132 -4.11 7.65 0.41
N THR A 133 -3.10 8.50 0.63
CA THR A 133 -2.67 9.52 -0.32
C THR A 133 -1.15 9.47 -0.44
N ALA A 134 -0.64 9.81 -1.61
CA ALA A 134 0.79 9.96 -1.82
C ALA A 134 1.08 11.20 -2.65
N THR A 135 2.21 11.85 -2.37
CA THR A 135 2.82 12.85 -3.24
C THR A 135 4.17 12.32 -3.70
N VAL A 136 4.39 12.31 -4.99
CA VAL A 136 5.61 11.83 -5.60
C VAL A 136 6.25 12.89 -6.48
N SER A 137 7.57 12.87 -6.61
CA SER A 137 8.29 13.59 -7.65
C SER A 137 8.68 12.64 -8.77
N VAL A 138 8.53 13.08 -10.00
CA VAL A 138 8.86 12.30 -11.19
C VAL A 138 9.72 13.13 -12.15
N LEU A 139 10.45 12.47 -13.06
CA LEU A 139 11.21 13.15 -14.10
C LEU A 139 10.28 13.81 -15.13
N GLY A 140 10.82 14.84 -15.78
CA GLY A 140 10.16 15.56 -16.87
C GLY A 140 9.98 14.72 -18.13
#